data_9a3dd0700a92e3b496de12e7b2e788ad
#
_entry.id   9a3dd0700a92e3b496de12e7b2e788ad
#
_cell.length_a   1.000
_cell.length_b   1.000
_cell.length_c   1.000
_cell.angle_alpha   90.00
_cell.angle_beta   90.00
_cell.angle_gamma   90.00
#
_symmetry.space_group_name_H-M   'P 1'
#
loop_
_entity.id
_entity.type
_entity.pdbx_description
1 polymer ?
#
loop_
_entity_poly.entity_id
_entity_poly.type
_entity_poly.pdbx_seq_one_letter_code
_entity_poly.pdbx_strand_id
1 'polypeptide(L)'
;MEIFGTDKAFLPLTLDKACKDDYTALTIGYANLLAGHSDPKGRSIMYMEAGRQDKTKYSRDSMVRAIWYMLHAAMESEETQKYGILFITFPAGVTMSQVDRGLIKILLPSIQGTIPIRLSAFHSCQPPAFLKLVLPFVKLFMSERTKQRILFHMGPTEKVRDKLESYGLTRDNIPQSLGGNVVVDTKAWIDSRLAAGK
;
A
#
# COMPACT_ATOMS: atom_id res chain seq x y z
N MET A 1 3.61 -24.38 -4.29
CA MET A 1 2.44 -23.69 -3.70
C MET A 1 2.00 -22.65 -4.70
N GLU A 2 0.87 -22.87 -5.36
CA GLU A 2 0.34 -21.92 -6.34
C GLU A 2 -0.10 -20.64 -5.62
N ILE A 3 0.60 -19.55 -5.85
CA ILE A 3 0.41 -18.28 -5.14
C ILE A 3 -0.87 -17.57 -5.61
N PHE A 4 -1.29 -17.83 -6.83
CA PHE A 4 -2.43 -17.19 -7.47
C PHE A 4 -3.39 -18.19 -8.13
N GLY A 5 -3.39 -19.43 -7.68
CA GLY A 5 -4.14 -20.49 -8.36
C GLY A 5 -3.62 -20.83 -9.76
N THR A 6 -2.80 -19.98 -10.34
CA THR A 6 -2.02 -20.23 -11.55
C THR A 6 -0.81 -19.32 -11.55
N ASP A 7 0.39 -19.85 -11.66
CA ASP A 7 1.65 -19.11 -11.85
C ASP A 7 1.63 -18.22 -13.11
N LYS A 8 0.61 -18.35 -13.94
CA LYS A 8 0.42 -17.60 -15.19
C LYS A 8 0.26 -16.10 -15.02
N ALA A 9 -0.18 -15.61 -13.85
CA ALA A 9 -0.33 -14.17 -13.61
C ALA A 9 1.00 -13.44 -13.49
N PHE A 10 2.12 -14.15 -13.20
CA PHE A 10 3.42 -13.55 -12.92
C PHE A 10 4.56 -14.04 -13.80
N LEU A 11 4.38 -15.05 -14.64
CA LEU A 11 5.43 -15.58 -15.51
C LEU A 11 5.14 -15.32 -17.00
N PRO A 12 6.09 -14.80 -17.74
CA PRO A 12 7.36 -14.18 -17.40
C PRO A 12 7.18 -12.66 -17.19
N LEU A 13 7.03 -12.20 -15.96
CA LEU A 13 6.79 -10.79 -15.66
C LEU A 13 8.10 -10.08 -15.29
N THR A 14 8.49 -9.08 -16.08
CA THR A 14 9.54 -8.12 -15.72
C THR A 14 8.88 -6.87 -15.10
N LEU A 15 9.65 -6.07 -14.33
CA LEU A 15 9.12 -4.83 -13.76
C LEU A 15 8.63 -3.86 -14.86
N ASP A 16 9.41 -3.69 -15.93
CA ASP A 16 9.02 -2.88 -17.10
C ASP A 16 7.70 -3.37 -17.73
N LYS A 17 7.56 -4.69 -17.91
CA LYS A 17 6.33 -5.26 -18.45
C LYS A 17 5.14 -5.07 -17.49
N ALA A 18 5.33 -5.27 -16.19
CA ALA A 18 4.30 -5.00 -15.20
C ALA A 18 3.87 -3.53 -15.21
N CYS A 19 4.83 -2.63 -15.34
CA CYS A 19 4.57 -1.20 -15.41
C CYS A 19 3.72 -0.82 -16.64
N LYS A 20 3.98 -1.43 -17.81
CA LYS A 20 3.22 -1.21 -19.04
C LYS A 20 1.84 -1.85 -19.01
N ASP A 21 1.75 -3.11 -18.64
CA ASP A 21 0.51 -3.91 -18.69
C ASP A 21 -0.49 -3.46 -17.62
N ASP A 22 0.01 -3.00 -16.46
CA ASP A 22 -0.82 -2.63 -15.31
C ASP A 22 -0.82 -1.12 -15.04
N TYR A 23 -0.46 -0.31 -16.02
CA TYR A 23 -0.31 1.15 -15.90
C TYR A 23 -1.51 1.84 -15.26
N THR A 24 -2.74 1.46 -15.66
CA THR A 24 -3.96 2.03 -15.08
C THR A 24 -4.08 1.72 -13.59
N ALA A 25 -3.81 0.47 -13.19
CA ALA A 25 -3.87 0.08 -11.78
C ALA A 25 -2.77 0.76 -10.95
N LEU A 26 -1.57 0.94 -11.52
CA LEU A 26 -0.46 1.64 -10.90
C LEU A 26 -0.75 3.14 -10.69
N THR A 27 -1.38 3.80 -11.68
CA THR A 27 -1.53 5.27 -11.69
C THR A 27 -2.85 5.76 -11.13
N ILE A 28 -3.81 4.89 -10.79
CA ILE A 28 -5.09 5.29 -10.22
C ILE A 28 -4.97 5.93 -8.82
N GLY A 29 -3.83 5.77 -8.16
CA GLY A 29 -3.55 6.37 -6.86
C GLY A 29 -4.14 5.63 -5.66
N TYR A 30 -4.60 4.38 -5.83
CA TYR A 30 -5.06 3.54 -4.73
C TYR A 30 -3.91 3.10 -3.82
N ALA A 31 -2.84 2.61 -4.39
CA ALA A 31 -1.60 2.26 -3.70
C ALA A 31 -0.46 3.10 -4.26
N ASN A 32 0.33 3.70 -3.39
CA ASN A 32 1.40 4.63 -3.75
C ASN A 32 2.64 4.34 -2.93
N LEU A 33 3.80 4.34 -3.56
CA LEU A 33 5.08 4.42 -2.85
C LEU A 33 5.44 5.91 -2.71
N LEU A 34 5.68 6.38 -1.49
CA LEU A 34 6.14 7.75 -1.25
C LEU A 34 7.62 7.85 -1.63
N ALA A 35 7.88 7.89 -2.95
CA ALA A 35 9.23 7.90 -3.49
C ALA A 35 10.01 9.14 -3.00
N GLY A 36 11.27 8.95 -2.60
CA GLY A 36 12.10 10.00 -2.02
C GLY A 36 11.78 10.36 -0.57
N HIS A 37 10.78 9.72 0.04
CA HIS A 37 10.41 9.93 1.44
C HIS A 37 10.51 8.61 2.22
N SER A 38 11.02 8.72 3.44
CA SER A 38 11.19 7.58 4.35
C SER A 38 10.87 7.99 5.77
N ASP A 39 10.70 7.00 6.62
CA ASP A 39 10.62 7.23 8.06
C ASP A 39 12.01 7.47 8.68
N PRO A 40 12.13 7.76 9.99
CA PRO A 40 13.42 8.02 10.63
C PRO A 40 14.43 6.87 10.58
N LYS A 41 14.00 5.66 10.24
CA LYS A 41 14.87 4.50 10.04
C LYS A 41 15.23 4.26 8.58
N GLY A 42 14.88 5.18 7.67
CA GLY A 42 15.11 5.06 6.24
C GLY A 42 14.17 4.07 5.53
N ARG A 43 13.10 3.61 6.20
CA ARG A 43 12.16 2.63 5.63
C ARG A 43 11.21 3.30 4.64
N SER A 44 10.97 2.63 3.53
CA SER A 44 9.97 3.07 2.54
C SER A 44 8.57 3.10 3.13
N ILE A 45 7.79 4.08 2.70
CA ILE A 45 6.42 4.29 3.14
C ILE A 45 5.47 3.99 1.98
N MET A 46 4.63 2.97 2.14
CA MET A 46 3.49 2.72 1.26
C MET A 46 2.28 3.49 1.77
N TYR A 47 1.69 4.31 0.90
CA TYR A 47 0.49 5.07 1.20
C TYR A 47 -0.69 4.54 0.40
N MET A 48 -1.77 4.16 1.08
CA MET A 48 -2.98 3.65 0.45
C MET A 48 -4.14 4.61 0.64
N GLU A 49 -4.66 5.14 -0.46
CA GLU A 49 -5.81 6.04 -0.51
C GLU A 49 -7.05 5.28 -1.00
N ALA A 50 -7.74 4.63 -0.07
CA ALA A 50 -8.81 3.68 -0.41
C ALA A 50 -9.99 4.31 -1.17
N GLY A 51 -10.23 5.60 -1.01
CA GLY A 51 -11.26 6.33 -1.75
C GLY A 51 -11.01 6.44 -3.26
N ARG A 52 -9.76 6.26 -3.70
CA ARG A 52 -9.39 6.26 -5.12
C ARG A 52 -9.63 4.93 -5.82
N GLN A 53 -10.04 3.91 -5.10
CA GLN A 53 -10.31 2.61 -5.69
C GLN A 53 -11.52 2.67 -6.64
N ASP A 54 -11.29 2.37 -7.92
CA ASP A 54 -12.32 2.24 -8.95
C ASP A 54 -12.18 0.89 -9.66
N LYS A 55 -12.97 -0.08 -9.20
CA LYS A 55 -12.94 -1.48 -9.66
C LYS A 55 -13.36 -1.65 -11.12
N THR A 56 -13.87 -0.62 -11.78
CA THR A 56 -14.27 -0.66 -13.18
C THR A 56 -13.11 -0.42 -14.14
N LYS A 57 -12.00 0.12 -13.65
CA LYS A 57 -10.86 0.55 -14.47
C LYS A 57 -9.73 -0.46 -14.56
N TYR A 58 -9.74 -1.50 -13.73
CA TYR A 58 -8.70 -2.52 -13.70
C TYR A 58 -9.24 -3.88 -13.23
N SER A 59 -8.57 -4.96 -13.59
CA SER A 59 -8.85 -6.27 -13.02
C SER A 59 -8.22 -6.42 -11.63
N ARG A 60 -8.73 -7.36 -10.81
CA ARG A 60 -8.09 -7.66 -9.50
C ARG A 60 -6.65 -8.10 -9.65
N ASP A 61 -6.37 -8.94 -10.65
CA ASP A 61 -5.01 -9.42 -10.93
C ASP A 61 -4.08 -8.27 -11.29
N SER A 62 -4.55 -7.30 -12.08
CA SER A 62 -3.80 -6.08 -12.40
C SER A 62 -3.48 -5.28 -11.14
N MET A 63 -4.44 -5.10 -10.22
CA MET A 63 -4.19 -4.38 -8.97
C MET A 63 -3.24 -5.16 -8.04
N VAL A 64 -3.33 -6.48 -8.00
CA VAL A 64 -2.38 -7.31 -7.25
C VAL A 64 -0.95 -7.11 -7.78
N ARG A 65 -0.76 -7.19 -9.11
CA ARG A 65 0.55 -6.95 -9.72
C ARG A 65 1.05 -5.52 -9.51
N ALA A 66 0.16 -4.53 -9.56
CA ALA A 66 0.50 -3.13 -9.27
C ALA A 66 1.02 -2.96 -7.84
N ILE A 67 0.35 -3.54 -6.84
CA ILE A 67 0.81 -3.49 -5.45
C ILE A 67 2.15 -4.25 -5.29
N TRP A 68 2.30 -5.39 -5.94
CA TRP A 68 3.56 -6.13 -5.96
C TRP A 68 4.69 -5.32 -6.58
N TYR A 69 4.44 -4.61 -7.69
CA TYR A 69 5.41 -3.70 -8.29
C TYR A 69 5.87 -2.64 -7.29
N MET A 70 4.92 -1.98 -6.60
CA MET A 70 5.24 -0.99 -5.57
C MET A 70 6.08 -1.56 -4.43
N LEU A 71 5.78 -2.80 -3.99
CA LEU A 71 6.55 -3.49 -2.95
C LEU A 71 7.96 -3.82 -3.42
N HIS A 72 8.13 -4.26 -4.68
CA HIS A 72 9.45 -4.48 -5.26
C HIS A 72 10.25 -3.17 -5.34
N ALA A 73 9.65 -2.09 -5.80
CA ALA A 73 10.29 -0.78 -5.83
C ALA A 73 10.67 -0.27 -4.42
N ALA A 74 9.83 -0.53 -3.42
CA ALA A 74 10.16 -0.20 -2.03
C ALA A 74 11.38 -0.99 -1.51
N MET A 75 11.56 -2.22 -1.99
CA MET A 75 12.70 -3.07 -1.62
C MET A 75 14.01 -2.72 -2.34
N GLU A 76 14.02 -1.72 -3.21
CA GLU A 76 15.28 -1.15 -3.73
C GLU A 76 16.08 -0.44 -2.61
N SER A 77 15.41 -0.06 -1.48
CA SER A 77 16.07 0.48 -0.29
C SER A 77 16.61 -0.64 0.61
N GLU A 78 17.89 -0.58 0.96
CA GLU A 78 18.53 -1.51 1.91
C GLU A 78 17.90 -1.43 3.30
N GLU A 79 17.51 -0.23 3.75
CA GLU A 79 16.85 -0.02 5.03
C GLU A 79 15.48 -0.70 5.07
N THR A 80 14.75 -0.67 3.94
CA THR A 80 13.47 -1.37 3.82
C THR A 80 13.65 -2.88 3.85
N GLN A 81 14.67 -3.43 3.18
CA GLN A 81 14.99 -4.86 3.25
C GLN A 81 15.33 -5.27 4.69
N LYS A 82 16.13 -4.47 5.40
CA LYS A 82 16.61 -4.74 6.74
C LYS A 82 15.55 -4.55 7.82
N TYR A 83 14.79 -3.46 7.77
CA TYR A 83 13.89 -3.04 8.84
C TYR A 83 12.41 -3.22 8.52
N GLY A 84 12.08 -3.59 7.28
CA GLY A 84 10.72 -3.77 6.80
C GLY A 84 10.10 -2.49 6.24
N ILE A 85 8.86 -2.58 5.77
CA ILE A 85 8.11 -1.49 5.15
C ILE A 85 7.07 -0.93 6.13
N LEU A 86 6.76 0.35 5.99
CA LEU A 86 5.71 1.03 6.74
C LEU A 86 4.52 1.30 5.82
N PHE A 87 3.32 1.01 6.30
CA PHE A 87 2.08 1.33 5.60
C PHE A 87 1.32 2.43 6.32
N ILE A 88 0.83 3.39 5.54
CA ILE A 88 -0.16 4.37 5.96
C ILE A 88 -1.38 4.19 5.07
N THR A 89 -2.56 4.02 5.64
CA THR A 89 -3.81 3.98 4.87
C THR A 89 -4.73 5.09 5.33
N PHE A 90 -5.31 5.78 4.34
CA PHE A 90 -6.29 6.84 4.53
C PHE A 90 -7.62 6.43 3.87
N PRO A 91 -8.47 5.70 4.59
CA PRO A 91 -9.75 5.23 4.07
C PRO A 91 -10.88 6.27 4.20
N ALA A 92 -10.57 7.53 4.50
CA ALA A 92 -11.59 8.57 4.58
C ALA A 92 -12.34 8.72 3.25
N GLY A 93 -13.64 8.88 3.31
CA GLY A 93 -14.50 8.97 2.14
C GLY A 93 -14.77 7.65 1.42
N VAL A 94 -14.14 6.54 1.83
CA VAL A 94 -14.44 5.22 1.24
C VAL A 94 -15.85 4.76 1.64
N THR A 95 -16.54 4.12 0.70
CA THR A 95 -17.85 3.51 0.92
C THR A 95 -17.73 1.99 1.03
N MET A 96 -18.74 1.33 1.61
CA MET A 96 -18.75 -0.13 1.71
C MET A 96 -18.71 -0.82 0.33
N SER A 97 -19.28 -0.19 -0.71
CA SER A 97 -19.27 -0.71 -2.08
C SER A 97 -17.86 -0.72 -2.71
N GLN A 98 -16.97 0.14 -2.24
CA GLN A 98 -15.57 0.19 -2.71
C GLN A 98 -14.71 -0.89 -2.06
N VAL A 99 -15.12 -1.47 -0.93
CA VAL A 99 -14.40 -2.58 -0.31
C VAL A 99 -14.40 -3.79 -1.24
N ASP A 100 -13.26 -4.15 -1.78
CA ASP A 100 -13.09 -5.33 -2.63
C ASP A 100 -12.57 -6.53 -1.82
N ARG A 101 -13.53 -7.32 -1.30
CA ARG A 101 -13.21 -8.55 -0.56
C ARG A 101 -12.47 -9.58 -1.42
N GLY A 102 -12.77 -9.60 -2.74
CA GLY A 102 -12.07 -10.49 -3.67
C GLY A 102 -10.60 -10.11 -3.82
N LEU A 103 -10.29 -8.81 -3.95
CA LEU A 103 -8.92 -8.32 -3.97
C LEU A 103 -8.18 -8.66 -2.66
N ILE A 104 -8.80 -8.42 -1.50
CA ILE A 104 -8.22 -8.74 -0.18
C ILE A 104 -7.87 -10.23 -0.08
N LYS A 105 -8.79 -11.10 -0.52
CA LYS A 105 -8.61 -12.56 -0.48
C LYS A 105 -7.44 -13.06 -1.32
N ILE A 106 -7.13 -12.38 -2.43
CA ILE A 106 -6.01 -12.73 -3.31
C ILE A 106 -4.73 -12.06 -2.82
N LEU A 107 -4.77 -10.76 -2.52
CA LEU A 107 -3.61 -9.94 -2.23
C LEU A 107 -2.90 -10.34 -0.94
N LEU A 108 -3.63 -10.48 0.17
CA LEU A 108 -2.99 -10.71 1.46
C LEU A 108 -2.23 -12.05 1.53
N PRO A 109 -2.79 -13.19 1.09
CA PRO A 109 -2.02 -14.43 1.03
C PRO A 109 -0.84 -14.35 0.06
N SER A 110 -0.99 -13.62 -1.07
CA SER A 110 0.07 -13.50 -2.06
C SER A 110 1.30 -12.76 -1.54
N ILE A 111 1.13 -11.81 -0.63
CA ILE A 111 2.24 -11.08 -0.02
C ILE A 111 2.88 -11.90 1.11
N GLN A 112 2.06 -12.57 1.92
CA GLN A 112 2.53 -13.29 3.09
C GLN A 112 3.26 -14.59 2.71
N GLY A 113 4.54 -14.63 3.01
CA GLY A 113 5.38 -15.80 2.76
C GLY A 113 5.95 -15.89 1.35
N THR A 114 5.62 -14.95 0.47
CA THR A 114 6.09 -14.94 -0.91
C THR A 114 7.06 -13.79 -1.17
N ILE A 115 6.72 -12.58 -0.76
CA ILE A 115 7.66 -11.45 -0.81
C ILE A 115 8.47 -11.46 0.49
N PRO A 116 9.81 -11.41 0.44
CA PRO A 116 10.66 -11.39 1.63
C PRO A 116 10.63 -10.00 2.30
N ILE A 117 9.46 -9.41 2.40
CA ILE A 117 9.25 -8.11 3.02
C ILE A 117 8.56 -8.25 4.38
N ARG A 118 9.05 -7.52 5.37
CA ARG A 118 8.45 -7.48 6.70
C ARG A 118 7.59 -6.23 6.83
N LEU A 119 6.34 -6.40 7.23
CA LEU A 119 5.54 -5.27 7.70
C LEU A 119 6.13 -4.75 9.01
N SER A 120 6.54 -3.50 9.03
CA SER A 120 7.04 -2.84 10.24
C SER A 120 5.91 -2.25 11.09
N ALA A 121 5.06 -1.45 10.46
CA ALA A 121 3.85 -0.91 11.06
C ALA A 121 2.79 -0.65 9.98
N PHE A 122 1.52 -0.69 10.38
CA PHE A 122 0.38 -0.36 9.53
C PHE A 122 -0.50 0.67 10.26
N HIS A 123 -0.42 1.92 9.82
CA HIS A 123 -1.17 3.03 10.37
C HIS A 123 -2.46 3.24 9.57
N SER A 124 -3.61 2.94 10.17
CA SER A 124 -4.92 3.22 9.60
C SER A 124 -5.44 4.55 10.14
N CYS A 125 -5.47 5.57 9.29
CA CYS A 125 -5.78 6.95 9.64
C CYS A 125 -7.25 7.26 9.31
N GLN A 126 -8.01 7.74 10.30
CA GLN A 126 -9.43 8.10 10.16
C GLN A 126 -10.31 6.98 9.54
N PRO A 127 -10.24 5.74 10.04
CA PRO A 127 -11.04 4.65 9.49
C PRO A 127 -12.53 4.90 9.70
N PRO A 128 -13.39 4.78 8.66
CA PRO A 128 -14.82 4.88 8.81
C PRO A 128 -15.38 3.76 9.68
N ALA A 129 -16.50 4.02 10.36
CA ALA A 129 -17.05 3.09 11.35
C ALA A 129 -17.33 1.68 10.80
N PHE A 130 -17.73 1.56 9.54
CA PHE A 130 -18.04 0.27 8.93
C PHE A 130 -16.79 -0.63 8.76
N LEU A 131 -15.57 -0.09 8.81
CA LEU A 131 -14.36 -0.92 8.76
C LEU A 131 -14.29 -1.90 9.93
N LYS A 132 -14.97 -1.63 11.05
CA LYS A 132 -15.13 -2.60 12.15
C LYS A 132 -15.77 -3.91 11.69
N LEU A 133 -16.64 -3.85 10.67
CA LEU A 133 -17.31 -5.03 10.09
C LEU A 133 -16.41 -5.75 9.07
N VAL A 134 -15.49 -5.03 8.43
CA VAL A 134 -14.58 -5.57 7.42
C VAL A 134 -13.32 -6.16 8.06
N LEU A 135 -12.86 -5.58 9.17
CA LEU A 135 -11.60 -5.93 9.83
C LEU A 135 -11.50 -7.41 10.25
N PRO A 136 -12.54 -8.05 10.82
CA PRO A 136 -12.50 -9.48 11.12
C PRO A 136 -12.20 -10.33 9.87
N PHE A 137 -12.82 -10.00 8.73
CA PHE A 137 -12.55 -10.69 7.46
C PHE A 137 -11.11 -10.50 7.00
N VAL A 138 -10.59 -9.26 7.05
CA VAL A 138 -9.19 -8.96 6.70
C VAL A 138 -8.22 -9.74 7.60
N LYS A 139 -8.50 -9.81 8.90
CA LYS A 139 -7.68 -10.51 9.90
C LYS A 139 -7.58 -12.02 9.67
N LEU A 140 -8.53 -12.64 8.96
CA LEU A 140 -8.45 -14.07 8.61
C LEU A 140 -7.24 -14.41 7.75
N PHE A 141 -6.77 -13.44 6.96
CA PHE A 141 -5.63 -13.59 6.04
C PHE A 141 -4.33 -13.03 6.61
N MET A 142 -4.29 -12.67 7.89
CA MET A 142 -3.11 -12.07 8.52
C MET A 142 -2.53 -12.98 9.60
N SER A 143 -1.20 -13.05 9.65
CA SER A 143 -0.50 -13.69 10.77
C SER A 143 -0.73 -12.89 12.07
N GLU A 144 -0.63 -13.55 13.23
CA GLU A 144 -0.74 -12.87 14.53
C GLU A 144 0.27 -11.71 14.66
N ARG A 145 1.48 -11.92 14.18
CA ARG A 145 2.53 -10.87 14.13
C ARG A 145 2.11 -9.65 13.32
N THR A 146 1.42 -9.85 12.19
CA THR A 146 0.90 -8.77 11.34
C THR A 146 -0.23 -8.02 12.05
N LYS A 147 -1.16 -8.76 12.68
CA LYS A 147 -2.29 -8.17 13.41
C LYS A 147 -1.85 -7.22 14.52
N GLN A 148 -0.77 -7.56 15.24
CA GLN A 148 -0.21 -6.73 16.33
C GLN A 148 0.42 -5.43 15.84
N ARG A 149 0.68 -5.28 14.54
CA ARG A 149 1.30 -4.10 13.93
C ARG A 149 0.31 -3.12 13.33
N ILE A 150 -0.98 -3.42 13.42
CA ILE A 150 -2.03 -2.53 12.93
C ILE A 150 -2.39 -1.53 14.02
N LEU A 151 -2.22 -0.26 13.71
CA LEU A 151 -2.48 0.88 14.57
C LEU A 151 -3.59 1.73 13.98
N PHE A 152 -4.62 2.02 14.78
CA PHE A 152 -5.75 2.85 14.35
C PHE A 152 -5.63 4.24 14.95
N HIS A 153 -5.73 5.25 14.11
CA HIS A 153 -5.67 6.67 14.49
C HIS A 153 -7.01 7.32 14.20
N MET A 154 -7.77 7.57 15.27
CA MET A 154 -9.11 8.14 15.21
C MET A 154 -9.08 9.64 15.53
N GLY A 155 -10.05 10.37 14.98
CA GLY A 155 -10.24 11.79 15.26
C GLY A 155 -9.92 12.70 14.07
N PRO A 156 -9.93 14.03 14.28
CA PRO A 156 -9.61 15.00 13.24
C PRO A 156 -8.15 14.89 12.79
N THR A 157 -7.87 15.45 11.61
CA THR A 157 -6.55 15.33 10.95
C THR A 157 -5.40 15.76 11.85
N GLU A 158 -5.56 16.81 12.64
CA GLU A 158 -4.52 17.31 13.55
C GLU A 158 -4.14 16.25 14.60
N LYS A 159 -5.13 15.62 15.23
CA LYS A 159 -4.88 14.56 16.23
C LYS A 159 -4.22 13.33 15.59
N VAL A 160 -4.65 12.98 14.38
CA VAL A 160 -4.04 11.86 13.64
C VAL A 160 -2.59 12.18 13.30
N ARG A 161 -2.32 13.38 12.81
CA ARG A 161 -0.96 13.85 12.51
C ARG A 161 -0.07 13.84 13.76
N ASP A 162 -0.52 14.43 14.87
CA ASP A 162 0.25 14.47 16.13
C ASP A 162 0.58 13.04 16.61
N LYS A 163 -0.38 12.11 16.40
CA LYS A 163 -0.14 10.70 16.71
C LYS A 163 0.87 10.05 15.76
N LEU A 164 0.82 10.34 14.46
CA LEU A 164 1.80 9.87 13.49
C LEU A 164 3.20 10.42 13.81
N GLU A 165 3.29 11.67 14.24
CA GLU A 165 4.54 12.30 14.64
C GLU A 165 5.18 11.59 15.83
N SER A 166 4.39 11.07 16.77
CA SER A 166 4.92 10.25 17.88
C SER A 166 5.57 8.93 17.44
N TYR A 167 5.36 8.52 16.19
CA TYR A 167 6.05 7.40 15.52
C TYR A 167 7.18 7.84 14.59
N GLY A 168 7.51 9.15 14.57
CA GLY A 168 8.52 9.73 13.71
C GLY A 168 8.01 10.06 12.29
N LEU A 169 6.70 9.99 12.07
CA LEU A 169 6.08 10.34 10.80
C LEU A 169 5.67 11.82 10.84
N THR A 170 6.63 12.69 10.53
CA THR A 170 6.47 14.13 10.53
C THR A 170 5.76 14.64 9.26
N ARG A 171 5.47 15.92 9.19
CA ARG A 171 4.86 16.55 8.00
C ARG A 171 5.66 16.31 6.72
N ASP A 172 6.98 16.16 6.82
CA ASP A 172 7.86 16.05 5.65
C ASP A 172 7.89 14.65 5.04
N ASN A 173 7.27 13.67 5.71
CA ASN A 173 7.20 12.28 5.22
C ASN A 173 5.78 11.70 5.22
N ILE A 174 4.75 12.53 5.43
CA ILE A 174 3.34 12.11 5.27
C ILE A 174 2.62 12.94 4.20
N PRO A 175 1.60 12.35 3.52
CA PRO A 175 0.85 13.02 2.46
C PRO A 175 0.07 14.25 2.91
N GLN A 176 -0.18 15.17 1.96
CA GLN A 176 -1.01 16.36 2.18
C GLN A 176 -2.43 16.02 2.65
N SER A 177 -3.01 14.93 2.20
CA SER A 177 -4.32 14.41 2.65
C SER A 177 -4.38 14.11 4.16
N LEU A 178 -3.22 13.89 4.79
CA LEU A 178 -3.07 13.71 6.23
C LEU A 178 -2.48 14.94 6.94
N GLY A 179 -2.47 16.10 6.28
CA GLY A 179 -1.93 17.34 6.82
C GLY A 179 -0.41 17.44 6.78
N GLY A 180 0.25 16.62 5.93
CA GLY A 180 1.68 16.68 5.67
C GLY A 180 2.05 17.57 4.49
N ASN A 181 3.32 17.50 4.06
CA ASN A 181 3.88 18.28 2.96
C ASN A 181 4.07 17.44 1.69
N VAL A 182 3.98 16.10 1.77
CA VAL A 182 4.28 15.22 0.63
C VAL A 182 3.15 15.28 -0.39
N VAL A 183 3.51 15.68 -1.61
CA VAL A 183 2.64 15.61 -2.79
C VAL A 183 2.74 14.20 -3.38
N VAL A 184 1.63 13.49 -3.43
CA VAL A 184 1.60 12.13 -3.99
C VAL A 184 1.26 12.20 -5.47
N ASP A 185 2.28 12.17 -6.33
CA ASP A 185 2.13 12.08 -7.79
C ASP A 185 2.66 10.73 -8.29
N THR A 186 1.84 9.71 -8.08
CA THR A 186 2.18 8.35 -8.49
C THR A 186 2.31 8.23 -10.01
N LYS A 187 1.53 9.00 -10.76
CA LYS A 187 1.61 8.98 -12.22
C LYS A 187 2.97 9.46 -12.72
N ALA A 188 3.41 10.63 -12.26
CA ALA A 188 4.72 11.15 -12.64
C ALA A 188 5.86 10.21 -12.21
N TRP A 189 5.74 9.59 -11.03
CA TRP A 189 6.72 8.61 -10.57
C TRP A 189 6.74 7.36 -11.47
N ILE A 190 5.59 6.77 -11.82
CA ILE A 190 5.50 5.62 -12.73
C ILE A 190 6.05 5.97 -14.11
N ASP A 191 5.72 7.15 -14.65
CA ASP A 191 6.24 7.62 -15.95
C ASP A 191 7.79 7.72 -15.93
N SER A 192 8.36 8.19 -14.81
CA SER A 192 9.81 8.22 -14.63
C SER A 192 10.46 6.85 -14.61
N ARG A 193 9.80 5.87 -13.99
CA ARG A 193 10.29 4.49 -13.96
C ARG A 193 10.23 3.84 -15.33
N LEU A 194 9.14 4.04 -16.08
CA LEU A 194 9.03 3.57 -17.46
C LEU A 194 10.15 4.15 -18.34
N ALA A 195 10.41 5.46 -18.21
CA ALA A 195 11.51 6.10 -18.93
C ALA A 195 12.90 5.54 -18.58
N ALA A 196 13.06 5.04 -17.34
CA ALA A 196 14.28 4.41 -16.86
C ALA A 196 14.36 2.90 -17.14
N GLY A 197 13.36 2.30 -17.78
CA GLY A 197 13.29 0.85 -18.05
C GLY A 197 13.08 -0.02 -16.81
N LYS A 198 12.39 0.52 -15.81
CA LYS A 198 12.16 -0.13 -14.50
C LYS A 198 10.69 -0.44 -14.25
#